data_1a0245a283107ec0bd1d934f734669f5
#
_entry.id   1a0245a283107ec0bd1d934f734669f5
#
_cell.length_a   1.000
_cell.length_b   1.000
_cell.length_c   1.000
_cell.angle_alpha   90.00
_cell.angle_beta   90.00
_cell.angle_gamma   90.00
#
_symmetry.space_group_name_H-M   'P 1'
#
loop_
_entity.id
_entity.type
_entity.pdbx_description
1 polymer ?
#
loop_
_entity_poly.entity_id
_entity_poly.type
_entity_poly.pdbx_seq_one_letter_code
_entity_poly.pdbx_strand_id
1 'polypeptide(L)'
;MKCILIFAAALFAGTAYGQRSVDDVLREVEAASKELKAQRELTAAQKMEAQTGKYLANPSVEFESLWGGAERIRNSELTVMQAFDFPSAYASRNKIAKLRSSYYDTEGAALRQQLLLDAKTLCIQIVHLNRMKEFLSERVVNAERLDSAYRRKFAIGEANILECNKIGVELISAKTEYNLNEAELLAKCQQLATLTGTESDRFSGLVYPTLNPLKRPSPPKSCR
;
A
#
# COMPACT_ATOMS: atom_id res chain seq x y z
N MET A 1 40.44 14.49 -27.66
CA MET A 1 39.21 15.25 -27.88
C MET A 1 37.93 14.39 -28.02
N LYS A 2 37.99 13.07 -28.21
CA LYS A 2 36.77 12.21 -28.31
C LYS A 2 36.14 11.77 -26.98
N CYS A 3 36.88 11.82 -25.85
CA CYS A 3 36.37 11.43 -24.53
C CYS A 3 35.55 12.54 -23.80
N ILE A 4 35.71 13.81 -24.20
CA ILE A 4 34.99 14.95 -23.55
C ILE A 4 33.54 15.05 -24.06
N LEU A 5 33.25 14.59 -25.26
CA LEU A 5 31.91 14.58 -25.84
C LEU A 5 30.97 13.53 -25.25
N ILE A 6 31.49 12.45 -24.68
CA ILE A 6 30.69 11.39 -24.07
C ILE A 6 30.24 11.79 -22.64
N PHE A 7 31.03 12.62 -21.95
CA PHE A 7 30.69 13.11 -20.61
C PHE A 7 29.64 14.22 -20.60
N ALA A 8 29.51 14.97 -21.69
CA ALA A 8 28.49 16.03 -21.83
C ALA A 8 27.08 15.49 -22.16
N ALA A 9 26.97 14.29 -22.72
CA ALA A 9 25.68 13.66 -23.03
C ALA A 9 24.99 13.00 -21.82
N ALA A 10 25.73 12.73 -20.74
CA ALA A 10 25.17 12.09 -19.52
C ALA A 10 24.51 13.07 -18.55
N LEU A 11 24.67 14.40 -18.74
CA LEU A 11 24.13 15.43 -17.84
C LEU A 11 22.73 15.95 -18.24
N PHE A 12 22.16 15.45 -19.34
CA PHE A 12 20.82 15.82 -19.82
C PHE A 12 19.75 14.75 -19.56
N ALA A 13 19.97 13.85 -18.60
CA ALA A 13 18.88 13.08 -18.01
C ALA A 13 18.09 14.03 -17.08
N GLY A 14 17.51 15.08 -17.67
CA GLY A 14 16.54 15.94 -17.02
C GLY A 14 15.42 15.04 -16.51
N THR A 15 15.13 15.15 -15.23
CA THR A 15 13.96 14.57 -14.58
C THR A 15 12.72 15.04 -15.33
N ALA A 16 12.32 14.30 -16.34
CA ALA A 16 11.01 14.43 -16.92
C ALA A 16 10.02 14.08 -15.79
N TYR A 17 9.50 15.08 -15.11
CA TYR A 17 8.29 14.97 -14.31
C TYR A 17 7.13 14.68 -15.28
N GLY A 18 7.16 13.48 -15.87
CA GLY A 18 6.08 12.99 -16.70
C GLY A 18 4.84 12.84 -15.82
N GLN A 19 3.71 13.27 -16.33
CA GLN A 19 2.41 13.04 -15.73
C GLN A 19 2.29 11.54 -15.42
N ARG A 20 2.31 11.19 -14.13
CA ARG A 20 2.22 9.78 -13.71
C ARG A 20 0.77 9.31 -13.81
N SER A 21 0.59 8.17 -14.44
CA SER A 21 -0.71 7.50 -14.46
C SER A 21 -0.95 6.78 -13.13
N VAL A 22 -2.21 6.69 -12.72
CA VAL A 22 -2.63 5.88 -11.56
C VAL A 22 -2.17 4.43 -11.72
N ASP A 23 -2.20 3.88 -12.94
CA ASP A 23 -1.78 2.51 -13.21
C ASP A 23 -0.27 2.29 -12.98
N ASP A 24 0.57 3.29 -13.25
CA ASP A 24 2.00 3.20 -12.97
C ASP A 24 2.29 3.18 -11.47
N VAL A 25 1.55 3.99 -10.70
CA VAL A 25 1.64 3.99 -9.23
C VAL A 25 1.19 2.65 -8.65
N LEU A 26 0.11 2.05 -9.18
CA LEU A 26 -0.34 0.74 -8.71
C LEU A 26 0.70 -0.36 -8.98
N ARG A 27 1.38 -0.33 -10.12
CA ARG A 27 2.50 -1.25 -10.41
C ARG A 27 3.67 -1.02 -9.45
N GLU A 28 3.97 0.24 -9.12
CA GLU A 28 5.03 0.58 -8.15
C GLU A 28 4.68 0.07 -6.75
N VAL A 29 3.42 0.25 -6.29
CA VAL A 29 2.92 -0.32 -5.03
C VAL A 29 3.07 -1.84 -5.02
N GLU A 30 2.68 -2.52 -6.10
CA GLU A 30 2.78 -3.98 -6.20
C GLU A 30 4.23 -4.50 -6.14
N ALA A 31 5.16 -3.76 -6.72
CA ALA A 31 6.57 -4.13 -6.76
C ALA A 31 7.34 -3.75 -5.49
N ALA A 32 7.05 -2.60 -4.92
CA ALA A 32 7.85 -1.98 -3.86
C ALA A 32 7.28 -2.17 -2.46
N SER A 33 5.96 -2.41 -2.31
CA SER A 33 5.31 -2.50 -1.00
C SER A 33 5.96 -3.54 -0.10
N LYS A 34 6.42 -3.07 1.06
CA LYS A 34 6.98 -3.92 2.12
C LYS A 34 5.91 -4.83 2.72
N GLU A 35 4.67 -4.34 2.80
CA GLU A 35 3.53 -5.08 3.32
C GLU A 35 3.19 -6.28 2.44
N LEU A 36 3.18 -6.10 1.10
CA LEU A 36 2.98 -7.22 0.18
C LEU A 36 4.12 -8.24 0.23
N LYS A 37 5.36 -7.80 0.44
CA LYS A 37 6.50 -8.70 0.62
C LYS A 37 6.36 -9.49 1.92
N ALA A 38 6.08 -8.83 3.03
CA ALA A 38 5.85 -9.48 4.31
C ALA A 38 4.70 -10.50 4.25
N GLN A 39 3.60 -10.15 3.58
CA GLN A 39 2.47 -11.04 3.39
C GLN A 39 2.82 -12.29 2.55
N ARG A 40 3.63 -12.14 1.50
CA ARG A 40 4.10 -13.28 0.70
C ARG A 40 4.93 -14.24 1.53
N GLU A 41 5.85 -13.73 2.35
CA GLU A 41 6.68 -14.55 3.24
C GLU A 41 5.82 -15.23 4.33
N LEU A 42 4.86 -14.51 4.90
CA LEU A 42 3.93 -15.07 5.87
C LEU A 42 3.09 -16.19 5.26
N THR A 43 2.53 -15.98 4.07
CA THR A 43 1.78 -17.02 3.35
C THR A 43 2.64 -18.24 3.07
N ALA A 44 3.90 -18.04 2.66
CA ALA A 44 4.84 -19.15 2.44
C ALA A 44 5.12 -19.92 3.73
N ALA A 45 5.36 -19.24 4.85
CA ALA A 45 5.58 -19.85 6.15
C ALA A 45 4.35 -20.65 6.62
N GLN A 46 3.15 -20.09 6.52
CA GLN A 46 1.89 -20.75 6.86
C GLN A 46 1.62 -22.00 6.01
N LYS A 47 1.99 -21.96 4.73
CA LYS A 47 1.88 -23.14 3.84
C LYS A 47 2.87 -24.22 4.23
N MET A 48 4.08 -23.89 4.65
CA MET A 48 5.05 -24.85 5.19
C MET A 48 4.53 -25.45 6.51
N GLU A 49 4.03 -24.62 7.41
CA GLU A 49 3.44 -25.06 8.67
C GLU A 49 2.26 -26.02 8.43
N ALA A 50 1.37 -25.70 7.50
CA ALA A 50 0.25 -26.57 7.14
C ALA A 50 0.68 -27.96 6.65
N GLN A 51 1.92 -28.09 6.15
CA GLN A 51 2.45 -29.35 5.67
C GLN A 51 3.15 -30.19 6.76
N THR A 52 3.53 -29.60 7.90
CA THR A 52 4.30 -30.31 8.94
C THR A 52 3.51 -31.49 9.54
N GLY A 53 2.20 -31.31 9.76
CA GLY A 53 1.35 -32.33 10.38
C GLY A 53 1.02 -33.56 9.52
N LYS A 54 1.46 -33.63 8.25
CA LYS A 54 1.20 -34.77 7.36
C LYS A 54 2.25 -35.88 7.41
N TYR A 55 3.40 -35.59 8.03
CA TYR A 55 4.51 -36.53 8.10
C TYR A 55 4.34 -37.54 9.27
N LEU A 56 5.07 -38.64 9.20
CA LEU A 56 5.22 -39.57 10.30
C LEU A 56 5.84 -38.84 11.50
N ALA A 57 5.46 -39.28 12.70
CA ALA A 57 6.12 -38.84 13.91
C ALA A 57 7.62 -39.23 13.83
N ASN A 58 8.49 -38.35 14.36
CA ASN A 58 9.91 -38.64 14.37
C ASN A 58 10.18 -39.87 15.23
N PRO A 59 11.12 -40.77 14.84
CA PRO A 59 11.54 -41.86 15.71
C PRO A 59 12.23 -41.29 16.95
N SER A 60 11.91 -41.82 18.11
CA SER A 60 12.61 -41.55 19.35
C SER A 60 13.61 -42.67 19.65
N VAL A 61 14.83 -42.27 20.02
CA VAL A 61 15.88 -43.20 20.45
C VAL A 61 16.24 -42.80 21.88
N GLU A 62 16.03 -43.68 22.80
CA GLU A 62 16.30 -43.49 24.21
C GLU A 62 17.40 -44.48 24.61
N PHE A 63 18.45 -43.98 25.23
CA PHE A 63 19.53 -44.78 25.77
C PHE A 63 19.61 -44.57 27.28
N GLU A 64 19.27 -45.61 28.02
CA GLU A 64 19.34 -45.59 29.47
C GLU A 64 20.52 -46.43 29.95
N SER A 65 21.37 -45.85 30.81
CA SER A 65 22.49 -46.51 31.44
C SER A 65 22.36 -46.44 32.95
N LEU A 66 22.02 -47.55 33.56
CA LEU A 66 21.88 -47.68 35.00
C LEU A 66 23.19 -48.08 35.64
N TRP A 67 23.69 -47.23 36.55
CA TRP A 67 24.87 -47.43 37.33
C TRP A 67 24.45 -47.55 38.80
N GLY A 68 24.67 -48.71 39.40
CA GLY A 68 24.49 -48.85 40.84
C GLY A 68 23.83 -50.18 41.24
N GLY A 69 24.40 -50.80 42.24
CA GLY A 69 23.99 -52.05 42.88
C GLY A 69 25.21 -52.73 43.49
N ALA A 70 25.05 -53.53 44.53
CA ALA A 70 26.10 -54.19 45.28
C ALA A 70 27.00 -55.12 44.44
N GLU A 71 26.61 -55.39 43.19
CA GLU A 71 27.32 -56.32 42.26
C GLU A 71 27.88 -55.67 40.99
N ARG A 72 28.08 -54.38 40.91
CA ARG A 72 28.63 -53.65 39.71
C ARG A 72 28.09 -54.12 38.35
N ILE A 73 26.82 -54.44 38.27
CA ILE A 73 26.19 -54.81 36.99
C ILE A 73 25.89 -53.53 36.24
N ARG A 74 26.56 -53.38 35.10
CA ARG A 74 26.32 -52.30 34.16
C ARG A 74 25.21 -52.72 33.22
N ASN A 75 24.00 -52.22 33.48
CA ASN A 75 22.86 -52.49 32.61
C ASN A 75 22.66 -51.28 31.69
N SER A 76 22.67 -51.49 30.38
CA SER A 76 22.36 -50.45 29.40
C SER A 76 21.23 -50.95 28.51
N GLU A 77 20.24 -50.06 28.34
CA GLU A 77 19.05 -50.34 27.51
C GLU A 77 19.00 -49.29 26.37
N LEU A 78 18.80 -49.76 25.16
CA LEU A 78 18.59 -48.94 23.99
C LEU A 78 17.15 -49.21 23.48
N THR A 79 16.29 -48.19 23.65
CA THR A 79 14.92 -48.27 23.19
C THR A 79 14.72 -47.40 21.94
N VAL A 80 14.23 -48.01 20.86
CA VAL A 80 13.84 -47.28 19.63
C VAL A 80 12.35 -47.40 19.45
N MET A 81 11.68 -46.23 19.46
CA MET A 81 10.22 -46.19 19.28
C MET A 81 9.85 -45.40 18.02
N GLN A 82 8.94 -45.96 17.22
CA GLN A 82 8.35 -45.30 16.07
C GLN A 82 6.81 -45.42 16.19
N ALA A 83 6.15 -44.24 16.27
CA ALA A 83 4.70 -44.18 16.28
C ALA A 83 4.13 -44.15 14.86
N PHE A 84 3.10 -44.96 14.61
CA PHE A 84 2.35 -44.97 13.35
C PHE A 84 0.88 -44.75 13.65
N ASP A 85 0.28 -43.78 12.96
CA ASP A 85 -1.16 -43.58 12.96
C ASP A 85 -1.83 -44.49 11.88
N PHE A 86 -3.12 -44.64 11.99
CA PHE A 86 -3.88 -45.40 10.99
C PHE A 86 -3.80 -44.69 9.60
N PRO A 87 -3.67 -45.46 8.48
CA PRO A 87 -3.47 -44.83 7.14
C PRO A 87 -4.51 -43.79 6.74
N SER A 88 -5.78 -43.94 7.17
CA SER A 88 -6.82 -42.94 6.91
C SER A 88 -6.56 -41.61 7.61
N ALA A 89 -5.85 -41.59 8.75
CA ALA A 89 -5.46 -40.34 9.43
C ALA A 89 -4.48 -39.52 8.59
N TYR A 90 -3.50 -40.18 7.96
CA TYR A 90 -2.56 -39.51 7.05
C TYR A 90 -3.25 -38.95 5.79
N ALA A 91 -4.21 -39.72 5.23
CA ALA A 91 -5.01 -39.26 4.09
C ALA A 91 -5.82 -38.01 4.44
N SER A 92 -6.44 -37.98 5.61
CA SER A 92 -7.22 -36.84 6.12
C SER A 92 -6.33 -35.64 6.41
N ARG A 93 -5.17 -35.83 7.06
CA ARG A 93 -4.19 -34.76 7.31
C ARG A 93 -3.66 -34.16 6.01
N ASN A 94 -3.38 -34.98 5.00
CA ASN A 94 -2.94 -34.51 3.69
C ASN A 94 -4.03 -33.67 2.99
N LYS A 95 -5.30 -34.08 3.11
CA LYS A 95 -6.45 -33.31 2.59
C LYS A 95 -6.57 -31.95 3.31
N ILE A 96 -6.45 -31.92 4.63
CA ILE A 96 -6.48 -30.72 5.45
C ILE A 96 -5.30 -29.80 5.06
N ALA A 97 -4.09 -30.31 4.90
CA ALA A 97 -2.92 -29.54 4.50
C ALA A 97 -3.12 -28.87 3.14
N LYS A 98 -3.70 -29.58 2.17
CA LYS A 98 -4.04 -29.01 0.85
C LYS A 98 -5.08 -27.90 0.95
N LEU A 99 -6.14 -28.10 1.72
CA LEU A 99 -7.19 -27.10 1.92
C LEU A 99 -6.66 -25.85 2.63
N ARG A 100 -5.83 -26.02 3.68
CA ARG A 100 -5.17 -24.90 4.37
C ARG A 100 -4.24 -24.13 3.43
N SER A 101 -3.46 -24.83 2.61
CA SER A 101 -2.60 -24.20 1.61
C SER A 101 -3.42 -23.34 0.63
N SER A 102 -4.53 -23.88 0.12
CA SER A 102 -5.44 -23.14 -0.78
C SER A 102 -6.10 -21.95 -0.07
N TYR A 103 -6.45 -22.10 1.20
CA TYR A 103 -7.00 -21.00 2.02
C TYR A 103 -6.01 -19.85 2.13
N TYR A 104 -4.76 -20.14 2.49
CA TYR A 104 -3.70 -19.10 2.61
C TYR A 104 -3.38 -18.41 1.28
N ASP A 105 -3.45 -19.13 0.16
CA ASP A 105 -3.31 -18.52 -1.17
C ASP A 105 -4.45 -17.53 -1.46
N THR A 106 -5.67 -17.89 -1.11
CA THR A 106 -6.85 -17.05 -1.30
C THR A 106 -6.82 -15.83 -0.37
N GLU A 107 -6.42 -16.01 0.88
CA GLU A 107 -6.25 -14.93 1.86
C GLU A 107 -5.18 -13.94 1.41
N GLY A 108 -4.03 -14.43 0.96
CA GLY A 108 -2.96 -13.57 0.41
C GLY A 108 -3.40 -12.79 -0.83
N ALA A 109 -4.19 -13.43 -1.70
CA ALA A 109 -4.76 -12.76 -2.87
C ALA A 109 -5.78 -11.66 -2.48
N ALA A 110 -6.61 -11.92 -1.46
CA ALA A 110 -7.57 -10.94 -0.95
C ALA A 110 -6.87 -9.73 -0.34
N LEU A 111 -5.85 -9.93 0.48
CA LEU A 111 -5.06 -8.84 1.07
C LEU A 111 -4.34 -8.01 0.00
N ARG A 112 -3.78 -8.67 -1.03
CA ARG A 112 -3.20 -7.95 -2.17
C ARG A 112 -4.24 -7.07 -2.87
N GLN A 113 -5.45 -7.56 -3.11
CA GLN A 113 -6.51 -6.78 -3.75
C GLN A 113 -6.95 -5.62 -2.87
N GLN A 114 -7.04 -5.81 -1.56
CA GLN A 114 -7.38 -4.74 -0.62
C GLN A 114 -6.33 -3.62 -0.66
N LEU A 115 -5.05 -3.94 -0.59
CA LEU A 115 -3.98 -2.96 -0.62
C LEU A 115 -3.96 -2.16 -1.95
N LEU A 116 -4.18 -2.83 -3.08
CA LEU A 116 -4.27 -2.16 -4.38
C LEU A 116 -5.51 -1.27 -4.48
N LEU A 117 -6.64 -1.66 -3.87
CA LEU A 117 -7.84 -0.84 -3.78
C LEU A 117 -7.58 0.42 -2.95
N ASP A 118 -6.93 0.29 -1.79
CA ASP A 118 -6.59 1.41 -0.93
C ASP A 118 -5.64 2.37 -1.63
N ALA A 119 -4.59 1.86 -2.29
CA ALA A 119 -3.68 2.67 -3.09
C ALA A 119 -4.41 3.40 -4.24
N LYS A 120 -5.31 2.73 -4.94
CA LYS A 120 -6.11 3.33 -6.02
C LYS A 120 -7.02 4.43 -5.48
N THR A 121 -7.65 4.21 -4.34
CA THR A 121 -8.51 5.20 -3.67
C THR A 121 -7.70 6.44 -3.30
N LEU A 122 -6.51 6.28 -2.72
CA LEU A 122 -5.60 7.38 -2.42
C LEU A 122 -5.20 8.16 -3.69
N CYS A 123 -4.84 7.47 -4.77
CA CYS A 123 -4.51 8.12 -6.04
C CYS A 123 -5.66 8.99 -6.57
N ILE A 124 -6.90 8.48 -6.51
CA ILE A 124 -8.09 9.23 -6.96
C ILE A 124 -8.32 10.44 -6.07
N GLN A 125 -8.17 10.30 -4.74
CA GLN A 125 -8.29 11.42 -3.80
C GLN A 125 -7.24 12.49 -4.07
N ILE A 126 -5.98 12.13 -4.29
CA ILE A 126 -4.90 13.06 -4.63
C ILE A 126 -5.21 13.83 -5.91
N VAL A 127 -5.68 13.16 -6.95
CA VAL A 127 -6.07 13.83 -8.22
C VAL A 127 -7.23 14.80 -8.00
N HIS A 128 -8.22 14.41 -7.19
CA HIS A 128 -9.34 15.30 -6.82
C HIS A 128 -8.85 16.53 -6.07
N LEU A 129 -8.02 16.35 -5.04
CA LEU A 129 -7.48 17.44 -4.22
C LEU A 129 -6.59 18.39 -5.04
N ASN A 130 -5.82 17.88 -6.00
CA ASN A 130 -5.05 18.71 -6.93
C ASN A 130 -5.96 19.62 -7.77
N ARG A 131 -7.05 19.08 -8.31
CA ARG A 131 -8.02 19.90 -9.04
C ARG A 131 -8.75 20.91 -8.16
N MET A 132 -9.08 20.50 -6.94
CA MET A 132 -9.68 21.41 -5.95
C MET A 132 -8.72 22.54 -5.59
N LYS A 133 -7.42 22.23 -5.45
CA LYS A 133 -6.38 23.25 -5.21
C LYS A 133 -6.34 24.32 -6.29
N GLU A 134 -6.42 23.93 -7.56
CA GLU A 134 -6.47 24.89 -8.69
C GLU A 134 -7.69 25.82 -8.55
N PHE A 135 -8.88 25.24 -8.35
CA PHE A 135 -10.12 26.01 -8.17
C PHE A 135 -10.07 26.95 -6.95
N LEU A 136 -9.60 26.43 -5.80
CA LEU A 136 -9.50 27.23 -4.58
C LEU A 136 -8.45 28.35 -4.69
N SER A 137 -7.35 28.13 -5.42
CA SER A 137 -6.36 29.18 -5.68
C SER A 137 -6.95 30.34 -6.47
N GLU A 138 -7.74 30.07 -7.50
CA GLU A 138 -8.47 31.11 -8.26
C GLU A 138 -9.46 31.87 -7.37
N ARG A 139 -10.18 31.14 -6.49
CA ARG A 139 -11.11 31.75 -5.53
C ARG A 139 -10.39 32.69 -4.58
N VAL A 140 -9.20 32.32 -4.05
CA VAL A 140 -8.39 33.18 -3.20
C VAL A 140 -7.96 34.43 -3.95
N VAL A 141 -7.46 34.30 -5.18
CA VAL A 141 -7.04 35.47 -6.00
C VAL A 141 -8.22 36.42 -6.26
N ASN A 142 -9.41 35.89 -6.55
CA ASN A 142 -10.61 36.70 -6.76
C ASN A 142 -11.06 37.39 -5.46
N ALA A 143 -11.02 36.71 -4.32
CA ALA A 143 -11.33 37.30 -3.02
C ALA A 143 -10.34 38.40 -2.62
N GLU A 144 -9.04 38.24 -2.90
CA GLU A 144 -8.01 39.27 -2.67
C GLU A 144 -8.21 40.52 -3.51
N ARG A 145 -8.59 40.34 -4.80
CA ARG A 145 -8.93 41.48 -5.67
C ARG A 145 -10.13 42.23 -5.15
N LEU A 146 -11.15 41.51 -4.70
CA LEU A 146 -12.38 42.08 -4.16
C LEU A 146 -12.10 42.84 -2.86
N ASP A 147 -11.39 42.24 -1.91
CA ASP A 147 -10.98 42.90 -0.64
C ASP A 147 -10.19 44.19 -0.93
N SER A 148 -9.20 44.14 -1.81
CA SER A 148 -8.40 45.29 -2.19
C SER A 148 -9.25 46.41 -2.84
N ALA A 149 -10.26 46.05 -3.67
CA ALA A 149 -11.14 47.02 -4.30
C ALA A 149 -12.04 47.71 -3.26
N TYR A 150 -12.64 46.95 -2.34
CA TYR A 150 -13.53 47.49 -1.32
C TYR A 150 -12.79 48.32 -0.26
N ARG A 151 -11.57 47.94 0.12
CA ARG A 151 -10.71 48.80 0.98
C ARG A 151 -10.41 50.15 0.35
N ARG A 152 -10.14 50.20 -0.99
CA ARG A 152 -9.98 51.45 -1.71
C ARG A 152 -11.27 52.28 -1.74
N LYS A 153 -12.39 51.69 -2.01
CA LYS A 153 -13.74 52.34 -1.99
C LYS A 153 -14.05 52.88 -0.60
N PHE A 154 -13.76 52.13 0.45
CA PHE A 154 -13.93 52.59 1.83
C PHE A 154 -13.06 53.81 2.15
N ALA A 155 -11.80 53.80 1.69
CA ALA A 155 -10.87 54.94 1.90
C ALA A 155 -11.33 56.25 1.28
N ILE A 156 -12.13 56.18 0.20
CA ILE A 156 -12.70 57.37 -0.46
C ILE A 156 -14.18 57.65 -0.09
N GLY A 157 -14.71 56.84 0.89
CA GLY A 157 -16.08 57.03 1.39
C GLY A 157 -17.18 56.45 0.53
N GLU A 158 -16.85 55.63 -0.48
CA GLU A 158 -17.82 55.00 -1.39
C GLU A 158 -18.31 53.60 -0.93
N ALA A 159 -17.76 53.04 0.13
CA ALA A 159 -18.20 51.75 0.70
C ALA A 159 -18.41 51.82 2.19
N ASN A 160 -19.27 50.97 2.72
CA ASN A 160 -19.55 50.85 4.16
C ASN A 160 -18.53 49.89 4.80
N ILE A 161 -18.20 50.14 6.07
CA ILE A 161 -17.34 49.28 6.88
C ILE A 161 -17.87 47.83 7.00
N LEU A 162 -19.21 47.65 7.04
CA LEU A 162 -19.83 46.33 7.07
C LEU A 162 -19.57 45.52 5.79
N GLU A 163 -19.60 46.21 4.63
CA GLU A 163 -19.26 45.56 3.34
C GLU A 163 -17.78 45.13 3.30
N CYS A 164 -16.88 45.97 3.76
CA CYS A 164 -15.45 45.64 3.86
C CYS A 164 -15.22 44.44 4.79
N ASN A 165 -15.87 44.43 5.96
CA ASN A 165 -15.74 43.33 6.90
C ASN A 165 -16.30 42.01 6.31
N LYS A 166 -17.45 42.04 5.63
CA LYS A 166 -18.04 40.88 4.97
C LYS A 166 -17.08 40.28 3.92
N ILE A 167 -16.46 41.13 3.12
CA ILE A 167 -15.50 40.69 2.09
C ILE A 167 -14.21 40.17 2.73
N GLY A 168 -13.75 40.82 3.81
CA GLY A 168 -12.62 40.35 4.59
C GLY A 168 -12.85 38.95 5.18
N VAL A 169 -14.05 38.67 5.69
CA VAL A 169 -14.43 37.33 6.15
C VAL A 169 -14.42 36.31 5.02
N GLU A 170 -14.97 36.66 3.84
CA GLU A 170 -14.93 35.80 2.64
C GLU A 170 -13.48 35.48 2.21
N LEU A 171 -12.58 36.45 2.23
CA LEU A 171 -11.16 36.23 1.94
C LEU A 171 -10.51 35.27 2.93
N ILE A 172 -10.79 35.44 4.24
CA ILE A 172 -10.27 34.54 5.28
C ILE A 172 -10.81 33.11 5.06
N SER A 173 -12.11 32.99 4.76
CA SER A 173 -12.75 31.70 4.46
C SER A 173 -12.08 31.02 3.26
N ALA A 174 -11.91 31.73 2.15
CA ALA A 174 -11.27 31.21 0.95
C ALA A 174 -9.82 30.74 1.22
N LYS A 175 -9.06 31.51 1.98
CA LYS A 175 -7.69 31.11 2.39
C LYS A 175 -7.68 29.89 3.29
N THR A 176 -8.63 29.83 4.21
CA THR A 176 -8.74 28.67 5.13
C THR A 176 -9.05 27.40 4.36
N GLU A 177 -10.01 27.45 3.43
CA GLU A 177 -10.36 26.31 2.58
C GLU A 177 -9.18 25.86 1.71
N TYR A 178 -8.44 26.79 1.12
CA TYR A 178 -7.23 26.48 0.36
C TYR A 178 -6.17 25.77 1.22
N ASN A 179 -5.88 26.29 2.41
CA ASN A 179 -4.89 25.73 3.32
C ASN A 179 -5.30 24.34 3.83
N LEU A 180 -6.59 24.13 4.12
CA LEU A 180 -7.11 22.83 4.53
C LEU A 180 -6.96 21.80 3.40
N ASN A 181 -7.31 22.18 2.17
CA ASN A 181 -7.13 21.31 1.01
C ASN A 181 -5.65 20.96 0.78
N GLU A 182 -4.75 21.91 0.96
CA GLU A 182 -3.30 21.68 0.81
C GLU A 182 -2.75 20.75 1.89
N ALA A 183 -3.19 20.91 3.14
CA ALA A 183 -2.84 20.01 4.23
C ALA A 183 -3.37 18.58 4.01
N GLU A 184 -4.61 18.44 3.52
CA GLU A 184 -5.18 17.15 3.20
C GLU A 184 -4.43 16.47 2.03
N LEU A 185 -4.11 17.23 0.98
CA LEU A 185 -3.31 16.73 -0.15
C LEU A 185 -1.97 16.18 0.33
N LEU A 186 -1.26 16.92 1.18
CA LEU A 186 0.02 16.48 1.74
C LEU A 186 -0.15 15.18 2.56
N ALA A 187 -1.18 15.10 3.40
CA ALA A 187 -1.46 13.91 4.20
C ALA A 187 -1.74 12.68 3.31
N LYS A 188 -2.51 12.84 2.21
CA LYS A 188 -2.77 11.74 1.26
C LYS A 188 -1.52 11.31 0.49
N CYS A 189 -0.68 12.26 0.08
CA CYS A 189 0.61 11.96 -0.53
C CYS A 189 1.52 11.18 0.42
N GLN A 190 1.56 11.54 1.70
CA GLN A 190 2.33 10.82 2.72
C GLN A 190 1.79 9.40 2.94
N GLN A 191 0.47 9.21 3.00
CA GLN A 191 -0.14 7.88 3.09
C GLN A 191 0.25 7.00 1.90
N LEU A 192 0.21 7.53 0.68
CA LEU A 192 0.61 6.78 -0.50
C LEU A 192 2.12 6.48 -0.51
N ALA A 193 2.94 7.42 -0.03
CA ALA A 193 4.38 7.25 0.13
C ALA A 193 4.74 6.11 1.09
N THR A 194 3.98 5.93 2.18
CA THR A 194 4.18 4.80 3.10
C THR A 194 3.89 3.45 2.45
N LEU A 195 2.89 3.38 1.57
CA LEU A 195 2.54 2.15 0.84
C LEU A 195 3.58 1.78 -0.22
N THR A 196 4.16 2.78 -0.89
CA THR A 196 5.19 2.57 -1.93
C THR A 196 6.60 2.50 -1.38
N GLY A 197 6.85 3.07 -0.21
CA GLY A 197 8.20 3.25 0.35
C GLY A 197 9.03 4.31 -0.38
N THR A 198 8.37 5.23 -1.11
CA THR A 198 9.00 6.34 -1.88
C THR A 198 8.66 7.69 -1.25
N GLU A 199 9.34 8.76 -1.70
CA GLU A 199 9.09 10.11 -1.19
C GLU A 199 7.72 10.67 -1.66
N SER A 200 7.06 11.42 -0.78
CA SER A 200 5.71 11.96 -0.98
C SER A 200 5.59 12.94 -2.15
N ASP A 201 6.65 13.70 -2.43
CA ASP A 201 6.66 14.75 -3.47
C ASP A 201 6.43 14.21 -4.89
N ARG A 202 6.71 12.92 -5.09
CA ARG A 202 6.54 12.25 -6.39
C ARG A 202 5.08 12.09 -6.81
N PHE A 203 4.13 12.23 -5.89
CA PHE A 203 2.70 12.00 -6.14
C PHE A 203 1.89 13.27 -6.35
N SER A 204 2.48 14.45 -6.19
CA SER A 204 1.80 15.74 -6.37
C SER A 204 1.30 15.99 -7.80
N GLY A 205 1.90 15.35 -8.81
CA GLY A 205 1.57 15.51 -10.24
C GLY A 205 0.69 14.40 -10.84
N LEU A 206 -0.09 13.66 -10.03
CA LEU A 206 -0.97 12.62 -10.51
C LEU A 206 -2.13 13.19 -11.33
N VAL A 207 -2.39 12.58 -12.50
CA VAL A 207 -3.48 12.93 -13.42
C VAL A 207 -4.43 11.76 -13.55
N TYR A 208 -5.72 12.05 -13.78
CA TYR A 208 -6.71 11.01 -14.08
C TYR A 208 -6.25 10.17 -15.27
N PRO A 209 -6.38 8.83 -15.16
CA PRO A 209 -6.21 7.99 -16.32
C PRO A 209 -7.22 8.44 -17.38
N THR A 210 -6.77 8.60 -18.61
CA THR A 210 -7.66 8.82 -19.73
C THR A 210 -8.62 7.63 -19.77
N LEU A 211 -9.87 7.88 -19.38
CA LEU A 211 -10.91 6.87 -19.45
C LEU A 211 -11.12 6.52 -20.93
N ASN A 212 -10.50 5.43 -21.33
CA ASN A 212 -10.84 4.82 -22.61
C ASN A 212 -12.33 4.47 -22.53
N PRO A 213 -13.19 4.99 -23.45
CA PRO A 213 -14.63 4.79 -23.35
C PRO A 213 -14.92 3.29 -23.33
N LEU A 214 -15.26 2.82 -22.13
CA LEU A 214 -15.93 1.56 -21.82
C LEU A 214 -15.69 0.41 -22.80
N LYS A 215 -14.61 -0.33 -22.60
CA LYS A 215 -14.59 -1.74 -22.97
C LYS A 215 -15.61 -2.42 -22.05
N ARG A 216 -16.87 -2.56 -22.49
CA ARG A 216 -17.90 -3.30 -21.75
C ARG A 216 -17.32 -4.65 -21.37
N PRO A 217 -17.38 -5.04 -20.08
CA PRO A 217 -16.97 -6.40 -19.72
C PRO A 217 -17.82 -7.37 -20.56
N SER A 218 -17.15 -8.33 -21.20
CA SER A 218 -17.84 -9.40 -21.89
C SER A 218 -18.76 -10.11 -20.89
N PRO A 219 -20.04 -10.39 -21.28
CA PRO A 219 -20.97 -11.07 -20.39
C PRO A 219 -20.37 -12.39 -19.92
N PRO A 220 -20.60 -12.83 -18.67
CA PRO A 220 -20.11 -14.09 -18.15
C PRO A 220 -20.59 -15.20 -19.09
N LYS A 221 -19.65 -16.05 -19.52
CA LYS A 221 -20.01 -17.25 -20.29
C LYS A 221 -20.97 -18.07 -19.44
N SER A 222 -22.18 -18.27 -19.90
CA SER A 222 -23.15 -19.11 -19.25
C SER A 222 -22.57 -20.52 -19.09
N CYS A 223 -22.42 -20.97 -17.86
CA CYS A 223 -22.17 -22.38 -17.59
C CYS A 223 -23.38 -23.18 -18.11
N ARG A 224 -23.18 -23.98 -19.11
CA ARG A 224 -24.03 -25.13 -19.43
C ARG A 224 -23.53 -26.35 -18.71
#